data_0152e9d1b5078d867c0f75c33ebf0a22
#
_entry.id   0152e9d1b5078d867c0f75c33ebf0a22
#
_cell.length_a   1.000
_cell.length_b   1.000
_cell.length_c   1.000
_cell.angle_alpha   90.00
_cell.angle_beta   90.00
_cell.angle_gamma   90.00
#
_symmetry.space_group_name_H-M   'P 1'
#
loop_
_entity.id
_entity.type
_entity.pdbx_description
1 polymer ?
#
loop_
_entity_poly.entity_id
_entity_poly.type
_entity_poly.pdbx_seq_one_letter_code
_entity_poly.pdbx_strand_id
1 'polypeptide(L)'
;EELGIDFNASSTIAVASYSITGILIDESTSITDINTITGLSVRSGNPRQGAGLSANEIKDDSFINTTGAPVTVVYTVVPYDAIGCNGDDFTIIVTVNPAPVVDNQIEGSVSSRTSIEVTLGADTDGVPVISNYRITDINLNGLTRGTNNRAVGNLISANGLFNDTFTNTESISKNVIYSIVPVSAGGCEGEVFTVTVTINPEPVVAPQTAIVCSDEAIGVTLNPSSSVAVAKYVIKDIDSNGLTATSGVTNPNTAKDDEITSGVLLNDSYSNNSNNPVDVVYTIVPVSAQGVEGGEFTLTVTVNPKPIVADQEIEVCSGEELGIDFNASSTIAVASYSITGILID
;
A
#
# COMPACT_ATOMS: atom_id res chain seq x y z
N GLU A 1 -22.00 22.68 -6.54
CA GLU A 1 -23.03 22.28 -7.55
C GLU A 1 -23.54 23.51 -8.29
N GLU A 2 -23.91 23.33 -9.55
CA GLU A 2 -24.59 24.36 -10.32
C GLU A 2 -26.08 24.45 -9.91
N LEU A 3 -26.68 25.65 -9.92
CA LEU A 3 -28.04 25.82 -9.44
C LEU A 3 -29.09 25.08 -10.27
N GLY A 4 -28.84 24.89 -11.56
CA GLY A 4 -29.73 24.15 -12.46
C GLY A 4 -31.15 24.75 -12.62
N ILE A 5 -31.33 26.02 -12.24
CA ILE A 5 -32.64 26.68 -12.20
C ILE A 5 -32.97 27.30 -13.55
N ASP A 6 -34.19 26.99 -14.04
CA ASP A 6 -34.80 27.57 -15.23
C ASP A 6 -36.05 28.37 -14.83
N PHE A 7 -36.15 29.61 -15.25
CA PHE A 7 -37.26 30.53 -14.89
C PHE A 7 -38.60 30.22 -15.56
N ASN A 8 -38.65 29.32 -16.54
CA ASN A 8 -39.85 29.13 -17.40
C ASN A 8 -40.99 28.32 -16.78
N ALA A 9 -40.91 27.83 -15.56
CA ALA A 9 -41.71 26.69 -15.12
C ALA A 9 -43.24 26.94 -14.93
N SER A 10 -43.78 28.15 -14.98
CA SER A 10 -45.22 28.36 -14.62
C SER A 10 -45.99 29.49 -15.31
N SER A 11 -45.46 30.11 -16.36
CA SER A 11 -46.18 31.19 -17.07
C SER A 11 -47.18 30.66 -18.11
N THR A 12 -48.41 31.18 -18.10
CA THR A 12 -49.42 30.94 -19.15
C THR A 12 -49.21 31.82 -20.37
N ILE A 13 -48.40 32.88 -20.26
CA ILE A 13 -47.99 33.79 -21.35
C ILE A 13 -46.52 33.52 -21.59
N ALA A 14 -46.13 33.41 -22.88
CA ALA A 14 -44.74 33.16 -23.25
C ALA A 14 -43.84 34.32 -22.75
N VAL A 15 -42.90 34.03 -21.89
CA VAL A 15 -41.89 34.97 -21.42
C VAL A 15 -40.75 35.01 -22.44
N ALA A 16 -40.39 36.21 -22.89
CA ALA A 16 -39.35 36.44 -23.88
C ALA A 16 -37.98 36.75 -23.23
N SER A 17 -37.98 37.41 -22.08
CA SER A 17 -36.76 37.75 -21.34
C SER A 17 -37.04 37.98 -19.87
N TYR A 18 -35.99 38.07 -19.09
CA TYR A 18 -36.00 38.30 -17.64
C TYR A 18 -35.09 39.46 -17.28
N SER A 19 -35.39 40.12 -16.17
CA SER A 19 -34.47 41.07 -15.54
C SER A 19 -34.27 40.71 -14.08
N ILE A 20 -33.00 40.56 -13.67
CA ILE A 20 -32.62 40.41 -12.26
C ILE A 20 -32.47 41.83 -11.70
N THR A 21 -33.40 42.22 -10.86
CA THR A 21 -33.47 43.56 -10.28
C THR A 21 -32.86 43.68 -8.89
N GLY A 22 -32.66 42.54 -8.22
CA GLY A 22 -32.06 42.51 -6.89
C GLY A 22 -31.38 41.19 -6.63
N ILE A 23 -30.26 41.22 -5.90
CA ILE A 23 -29.60 40.08 -5.30
C ILE A 23 -29.36 40.44 -3.84
N LEU A 24 -29.91 39.65 -2.91
CA LEU A 24 -29.74 39.83 -1.47
C LEU A 24 -29.02 38.61 -0.89
N ILE A 25 -28.21 38.84 0.13
CA ILE A 25 -27.60 37.75 0.94
C ILE A 25 -28.18 37.83 2.34
N ASP A 26 -28.60 36.69 2.88
CA ASP A 26 -29.25 36.52 4.19
C ASP A 26 -30.39 37.52 4.37
N GLU A 27 -31.15 37.75 3.30
CA GLU A 27 -32.36 38.63 3.24
C GLU A 27 -32.11 40.10 3.61
N SER A 28 -30.89 40.50 3.96
CA SER A 28 -30.61 41.83 4.52
C SER A 28 -29.55 42.63 3.77
N THR A 29 -28.61 42.01 3.09
CA THR A 29 -27.48 42.68 2.43
C THR A 29 -27.69 42.72 0.92
N SER A 30 -28.05 43.88 0.37
CA SER A 30 -28.13 44.10 -1.09
C SER A 30 -26.74 44.16 -1.68
N ILE A 31 -26.49 43.34 -2.69
CA ILE A 31 -25.19 43.27 -3.38
C ILE A 31 -25.31 43.44 -4.88
N THR A 32 -24.32 44.11 -5.46
CA THR A 32 -24.11 44.17 -6.90
C THR A 32 -23.04 43.20 -7.36
N ASP A 33 -22.14 42.78 -6.44
CA ASP A 33 -21.08 41.83 -6.67
C ASP A 33 -20.95 40.89 -5.46
N ILE A 34 -21.20 39.59 -5.66
CA ILE A 34 -21.18 38.57 -4.62
C ILE A 34 -19.77 38.30 -4.07
N ASN A 35 -18.74 38.62 -4.84
CA ASN A 35 -17.34 38.41 -4.40
C ASN A 35 -16.93 39.40 -3.28
N THR A 36 -17.77 40.35 -2.90
CA THR A 36 -17.48 41.29 -1.80
C THR A 36 -17.77 40.73 -0.41
N ILE A 37 -18.31 39.50 -0.30
CA ILE A 37 -18.73 38.90 0.97
C ILE A 37 -17.68 37.95 1.51
N THR A 38 -17.31 38.12 2.77
CA THR A 38 -16.41 37.22 3.45
C THR A 38 -17.09 35.86 3.64
N GLY A 39 -16.45 34.80 3.13
CA GLY A 39 -16.89 33.41 3.32
C GLY A 39 -17.90 32.90 2.27
N LEU A 40 -18.40 33.75 1.35
CA LEU A 40 -19.15 33.30 0.18
C LEU A 40 -18.47 33.82 -1.08
N SER A 41 -18.14 32.95 -2.01
CA SER A 41 -17.54 33.30 -3.29
C SER A 41 -18.22 32.58 -4.44
N VAL A 42 -18.13 33.17 -5.65
CA VAL A 42 -18.60 32.52 -6.87
C VAL A 42 -17.55 31.54 -7.36
N ARG A 43 -17.97 30.28 -7.56
CA ARG A 43 -17.12 29.24 -8.16
C ARG A 43 -17.19 29.23 -9.69
N SER A 44 -18.42 29.41 -10.22
CA SER A 44 -18.67 29.56 -11.66
C SER A 44 -19.94 30.36 -11.89
N GLY A 45 -20.17 30.80 -13.12
CA GLY A 45 -21.26 31.67 -13.50
C GLY A 45 -20.92 33.15 -13.32
N ASN A 46 -21.93 33.98 -13.39
CA ASN A 46 -21.79 35.44 -13.27
C ASN A 46 -23.07 36.05 -12.64
N PRO A 47 -23.31 35.78 -11.35
CA PRO A 47 -24.48 36.32 -10.68
C PRO A 47 -24.44 37.84 -10.69
N ARG A 48 -25.36 38.44 -11.44
CA ARG A 48 -25.43 39.90 -11.64
C ARG A 48 -26.86 40.40 -11.81
N GLN A 49 -27.07 41.64 -11.47
CA GLN A 49 -28.27 42.37 -11.91
C GLN A 49 -28.16 42.67 -13.40
N GLY A 50 -29.28 42.60 -14.10
CA GLY A 50 -29.30 42.87 -15.54
C GLY A 50 -30.69 42.69 -16.15
N ALA A 51 -30.89 43.23 -17.34
CA ALA A 51 -32.10 43.11 -18.12
C ALA A 51 -31.86 42.38 -19.44
N GLY A 52 -32.93 41.82 -20.02
CA GLY A 52 -32.85 41.08 -21.28
C GLY A 52 -32.16 39.72 -21.14
N LEU A 53 -32.23 39.13 -19.96
CA LEU A 53 -31.61 37.86 -19.63
C LEU A 53 -32.39 36.65 -20.14
N SER A 54 -31.73 35.54 -20.41
CA SER A 54 -32.38 34.31 -20.80
C SER A 54 -32.95 33.56 -19.58
N ALA A 55 -33.81 32.56 -19.83
CA ALA A 55 -34.34 31.71 -18.76
C ALA A 55 -33.26 30.94 -17.99
N ASN A 56 -32.13 30.70 -18.60
CA ASN A 56 -31.03 29.90 -18.04
C ASN A 56 -29.89 30.75 -17.43
N GLU A 57 -30.11 32.05 -17.18
CA GLU A 57 -29.05 32.98 -16.80
C GLU A 57 -28.29 32.58 -15.53
N ILE A 58 -29.00 32.04 -14.53
CA ILE A 58 -28.37 31.63 -13.26
C ILE A 58 -28.14 30.13 -13.15
N LYS A 59 -28.43 29.37 -14.22
CA LYS A 59 -28.34 27.91 -14.19
C LYS A 59 -26.93 27.41 -13.88
N ASP A 60 -25.94 28.09 -14.44
CA ASP A 60 -24.52 27.72 -14.31
C ASP A 60 -23.83 28.48 -13.16
N ASP A 61 -24.56 29.26 -12.36
CA ASP A 61 -24.03 29.89 -11.16
C ASP A 61 -23.74 28.82 -10.11
N SER A 62 -22.59 28.91 -9.46
CA SER A 62 -22.24 28.07 -8.32
C SER A 62 -21.46 28.86 -7.28
N PHE A 63 -21.64 28.48 -6.03
CA PHE A 63 -21.10 29.20 -4.89
C PHE A 63 -20.26 28.30 -4.00
N ILE A 64 -19.22 28.87 -3.36
CA ILE A 64 -18.46 28.25 -2.28
C ILE A 64 -18.83 29.02 -1.01
N ASN A 65 -19.35 28.30 -0.02
CA ASN A 65 -19.66 28.84 1.30
C ASN A 65 -18.68 28.24 2.33
N THR A 66 -17.84 29.11 2.89
CA THR A 66 -16.85 28.77 3.93
C THR A 66 -17.20 29.40 5.29
N THR A 67 -18.45 29.83 5.49
CA THR A 67 -18.87 30.51 6.73
C THR A 67 -19.20 29.55 7.88
N GLY A 68 -19.21 28.23 7.65
CA GLY A 68 -19.61 27.24 8.66
C GLY A 68 -21.15 27.15 8.88
N ALA A 69 -21.96 28.03 8.29
CA ALA A 69 -23.43 28.02 8.37
C ALA A 69 -24.04 28.16 6.97
N PRO A 70 -25.27 27.68 6.72
CA PRO A 70 -25.98 27.95 5.47
C PRO A 70 -26.13 29.43 5.23
N VAL A 71 -25.91 29.89 3.99
CA VAL A 71 -26.11 31.27 3.53
C VAL A 71 -27.19 31.30 2.46
N THR A 72 -28.13 32.21 2.53
CA THR A 72 -29.17 32.38 1.49
C THR A 72 -28.78 33.44 0.49
N VAL A 73 -28.94 33.12 -0.80
CA VAL A 73 -28.87 34.09 -1.92
C VAL A 73 -30.27 34.24 -2.51
N VAL A 74 -30.82 35.44 -2.48
CA VAL A 74 -32.18 35.73 -2.97
C VAL A 74 -32.08 36.58 -4.21
N TYR A 75 -32.52 36.05 -5.34
CA TYR A 75 -32.68 36.80 -6.60
C TYR A 75 -34.10 37.35 -6.71
N THR A 76 -34.27 38.63 -7.03
CA THR A 76 -35.53 39.22 -7.43
C THR A 76 -35.56 39.35 -8.95
N VAL A 77 -36.53 38.69 -9.58
CA VAL A 77 -36.59 38.53 -11.05
C VAL A 77 -37.92 39.02 -11.57
N VAL A 78 -37.88 39.84 -12.63
CA VAL A 78 -39.03 40.33 -13.35
C VAL A 78 -39.10 39.71 -14.75
N PRO A 79 -40.20 39.04 -15.13
CA PRO A 79 -40.38 38.48 -16.47
C PRO A 79 -40.91 39.53 -17.44
N TYR A 80 -40.55 39.45 -18.73
CA TYR A 80 -41.04 40.29 -19.81
C TYR A 80 -41.57 39.45 -20.97
N ASP A 81 -42.69 39.90 -21.57
CA ASP A 81 -43.16 39.29 -22.82
C ASP A 81 -42.43 39.84 -24.06
N ALA A 82 -42.81 39.36 -25.25
CA ALA A 82 -42.12 39.70 -26.52
C ALA A 82 -42.35 41.17 -26.95
N ILE A 83 -43.35 41.87 -26.37
CA ILE A 83 -43.62 43.27 -26.66
C ILE A 83 -43.12 44.24 -25.55
N GLY A 84 -42.46 43.68 -24.53
CA GLY A 84 -41.79 44.43 -23.46
C GLY A 84 -42.69 44.74 -22.25
N CYS A 85 -43.86 44.13 -22.12
CA CYS A 85 -44.68 44.25 -20.90
C CYS A 85 -44.07 43.37 -19.80
N ASN A 86 -43.89 43.96 -18.61
CA ASN A 86 -43.42 43.23 -17.45
C ASN A 86 -44.56 42.51 -16.72
N GLY A 87 -44.27 41.33 -16.22
CA GLY A 87 -45.10 40.66 -15.22
C GLY A 87 -44.73 41.06 -13.79
N ASP A 88 -45.41 40.44 -12.83
CA ASP A 88 -45.04 40.59 -11.41
C ASP A 88 -43.65 40.01 -11.14
N ASP A 89 -42.93 40.63 -10.22
CA ASP A 89 -41.66 40.10 -9.74
C ASP A 89 -41.85 38.81 -8.92
N PHE A 90 -40.88 37.96 -9.01
CA PHE A 90 -40.80 36.76 -8.18
C PHE A 90 -39.41 36.61 -7.61
N THR A 91 -39.28 35.86 -6.52
CA THR A 91 -38.01 35.60 -5.88
C THR A 91 -37.57 34.14 -6.07
N ILE A 92 -36.25 33.96 -6.20
CA ILE A 92 -35.59 32.66 -6.15
C ILE A 92 -34.68 32.68 -4.93
N ILE A 93 -34.94 31.78 -4.00
CA ILE A 93 -34.15 31.62 -2.77
C ILE A 93 -33.26 30.42 -2.91
N VAL A 94 -31.94 30.64 -2.91
CA VAL A 94 -30.92 29.61 -2.99
C VAL A 94 -30.23 29.49 -1.63
N THR A 95 -30.36 28.35 -0.97
CA THR A 95 -29.60 28.07 0.26
C THR A 95 -28.29 27.39 -0.09
N VAL A 96 -27.19 28.09 0.14
CA VAL A 96 -25.84 27.58 -0.07
C VAL A 96 -25.32 27.01 1.25
N ASN A 97 -25.32 25.68 1.35
CA ASN A 97 -24.77 24.99 2.52
C ASN A 97 -23.25 25.13 2.56
N PRO A 98 -22.62 25.16 3.75
CA PRO A 98 -21.20 25.26 3.86
C PRO A 98 -20.53 23.99 3.33
N ALA A 99 -19.36 24.15 2.70
CA ALA A 99 -18.48 23.07 2.32
C ALA A 99 -17.50 22.76 3.46
N PRO A 100 -17.22 21.49 3.78
CA PRO A 100 -16.27 21.15 4.83
C PRO A 100 -14.83 21.52 4.41
N VAL A 101 -14.03 22.00 5.35
CA VAL A 101 -12.63 22.39 5.14
C VAL A 101 -11.74 21.54 6.04
N VAL A 102 -10.77 20.88 5.44
CA VAL A 102 -9.76 20.05 6.13
C VAL A 102 -8.39 20.49 5.69
N ASP A 103 -7.50 20.71 6.65
CA ASP A 103 -6.10 21.03 6.37
C ASP A 103 -5.33 19.81 5.87
N ASN A 104 -4.26 20.07 5.11
CA ASN A 104 -3.33 19.03 4.71
C ASN A 104 -2.68 18.36 5.94
N GLN A 105 -2.58 17.03 5.92
CA GLN A 105 -2.00 16.24 6.99
C GLN A 105 -0.64 15.67 6.58
N ILE A 106 0.33 15.79 7.47
CA ILE A 106 1.63 15.14 7.35
C ILE A 106 1.78 14.22 8.55
N GLU A 107 1.68 12.92 8.27
CA GLU A 107 1.79 11.88 9.29
C GLU A 107 3.26 11.50 9.54
N GLY A 108 3.48 10.80 10.65
CA GLY A 108 4.79 10.25 10.97
C GLY A 108 5.25 9.19 9.97
N SER A 109 6.44 8.63 10.22
CA SER A 109 6.96 7.53 9.43
C SER A 109 6.53 6.19 10.00
N VAL A 110 6.15 5.26 9.13
CA VAL A 110 5.86 3.86 9.47
C VAL A 110 6.81 2.92 8.73
N SER A 111 6.94 1.71 9.22
CA SER A 111 7.74 0.67 8.58
C SER A 111 7.03 0.11 7.36
N SER A 112 7.80 -0.36 6.37
CA SER A 112 7.29 -1.17 5.26
C SER A 112 6.40 -2.30 5.78
N ARG A 113 5.28 -2.59 5.07
CA ARG A 113 4.29 -3.63 5.37
C ARG A 113 3.47 -3.45 6.65
N THR A 114 3.68 -2.37 7.42
CA THR A 114 2.84 -2.07 8.59
C THR A 114 1.67 -1.16 8.19
N SER A 115 0.60 -1.19 8.98
CA SER A 115 -0.55 -0.29 8.81
C SER A 115 -0.11 1.16 9.00
N ILE A 116 -0.67 2.07 8.19
CA ILE A 116 -0.32 3.50 8.28
C ILE A 116 -1.00 4.21 9.45
N GLU A 117 -2.03 3.61 10.04
CA GLU A 117 -2.77 4.09 11.23
C GLU A 117 -3.30 5.51 11.13
N VAL A 118 -3.55 6.00 9.90
CA VAL A 118 -4.03 7.35 9.65
C VAL A 118 -5.49 7.50 10.05
N THR A 119 -5.76 8.56 10.81
CA THR A 119 -7.10 9.08 11.07
C THR A 119 -7.24 10.44 10.38
N LEU A 120 -8.22 10.56 9.48
CA LEU A 120 -8.48 11.80 8.74
C LEU A 120 -9.01 12.89 9.68
N GLY A 121 -8.52 14.10 9.50
CA GLY A 121 -8.90 15.27 10.30
C GLY A 121 -10.37 15.61 10.14
N ALA A 122 -10.94 16.18 11.20
CA ALA A 122 -12.26 16.80 11.16
C ALA A 122 -12.21 18.13 10.41
N ASP A 123 -13.38 18.72 10.16
CA ASP A 123 -13.50 20.10 9.68
C ASP A 123 -12.78 21.04 10.65
N THR A 124 -12.01 21.99 10.12
CA THR A 124 -11.19 22.92 10.92
C THR A 124 -12.03 23.85 11.79
N ASP A 125 -13.24 24.17 11.34
CA ASP A 125 -14.18 25.02 12.06
C ASP A 125 -15.25 24.20 12.80
N GLY A 126 -15.23 22.85 12.63
CA GLY A 126 -16.18 21.92 13.24
C GLY A 126 -17.58 21.94 12.61
N VAL A 127 -17.81 22.70 11.55
CA VAL A 127 -19.09 22.82 10.84
C VAL A 127 -18.84 23.05 9.35
N PRO A 128 -19.42 22.25 8.44
CA PRO A 128 -20.36 21.16 8.67
C PRO A 128 -19.68 19.88 9.11
N VAL A 129 -20.44 19.02 9.80
CA VAL A 129 -19.94 17.69 10.18
C VAL A 129 -19.63 16.88 8.93
N ILE A 130 -18.38 16.40 8.83
CA ILE A 130 -17.94 15.52 7.75
C ILE A 130 -18.55 14.12 8.00
N SER A 131 -19.25 13.63 7.00
CA SER A 131 -19.81 12.27 7.00
C SER A 131 -18.86 11.25 6.43
N ASN A 132 -18.21 11.59 5.34
CA ASN A 132 -17.31 10.73 4.59
C ASN A 132 -16.17 11.51 3.92
N TYR A 133 -15.20 10.77 3.42
CA TYR A 133 -14.08 11.28 2.65
C TYR A 133 -13.97 10.50 1.35
N ARG A 134 -13.82 11.19 0.22
CA ARG A 134 -13.66 10.54 -1.09
C ARG A 134 -12.20 10.65 -1.55
N ILE A 135 -11.57 9.53 -1.82
CA ILE A 135 -10.21 9.46 -2.36
C ILE A 135 -10.27 9.83 -3.84
N THR A 136 -9.56 10.89 -4.24
CA THR A 136 -9.51 11.37 -5.64
C THR A 136 -8.23 10.98 -6.34
N ASP A 137 -7.11 10.82 -5.60
CA ASP A 137 -5.84 10.35 -6.14
C ASP A 137 -4.98 9.67 -5.06
N ILE A 138 -4.06 8.80 -5.49
CA ILE A 138 -3.06 8.15 -4.64
C ILE A 138 -1.73 8.14 -5.39
N ASN A 139 -0.80 8.98 -4.97
CA ASN A 139 0.56 8.97 -5.50
C ASN A 139 1.44 8.04 -4.66
N LEU A 140 1.87 6.95 -5.27
CA LEU A 140 2.64 5.89 -4.61
C LEU A 140 4.15 6.15 -4.56
N ASN A 141 4.68 7.04 -5.40
CA ASN A 141 6.12 7.34 -5.49
C ASN A 141 7.03 6.09 -5.59
N GLY A 142 6.56 5.04 -6.26
CA GLY A 142 7.29 3.78 -6.41
C GLY A 142 7.03 2.73 -5.32
N LEU A 143 6.20 3.04 -4.32
CA LEU A 143 5.74 2.06 -3.32
C LEU A 143 4.80 1.03 -3.93
N THR A 144 4.81 -0.18 -3.39
CA THR A 144 3.82 -1.22 -3.73
C THR A 144 2.69 -1.20 -2.71
N ARG A 145 1.44 -1.20 -3.19
CA ARG A 145 0.24 -1.21 -2.33
C ARG A 145 -0.06 -2.60 -1.79
N GLY A 146 -0.55 -2.66 -0.55
CA GLY A 146 -1.17 -3.86 0.00
C GLY A 146 -2.48 -4.22 -0.72
N THR A 147 -2.87 -5.49 -0.67
CA THR A 147 -4.03 -6.01 -1.42
C THR A 147 -5.38 -5.46 -0.93
N ASN A 148 -5.47 -5.05 0.34
CA ASN A 148 -6.70 -4.56 0.97
C ASN A 148 -6.74 -3.03 1.09
N ASN A 149 -5.77 -2.31 0.52
CA ASN A 149 -5.73 -0.85 0.58
C ASN A 149 -6.91 -0.21 -0.15
N ARG A 150 -7.31 0.97 0.35
CA ARG A 150 -8.35 1.79 -0.27
C ARG A 150 -7.93 2.27 -1.65
N ALA A 151 -8.88 2.38 -2.57
CA ALA A 151 -8.64 2.78 -3.96
C ALA A 151 -9.22 4.17 -4.25
N VAL A 152 -8.76 4.78 -5.35
CA VAL A 152 -9.36 5.99 -5.91
C VAL A 152 -10.85 5.75 -6.18
N GLY A 153 -11.67 6.73 -5.85
CA GLY A 153 -13.13 6.67 -5.92
C GLY A 153 -13.81 6.11 -4.66
N ASN A 154 -13.06 5.50 -3.73
CA ASN A 154 -13.66 5.01 -2.49
C ASN A 154 -14.16 6.17 -1.62
N LEU A 155 -15.37 5.99 -1.08
CA LEU A 155 -15.93 6.80 -0.01
C LEU A 155 -15.62 6.10 1.32
N ILE A 156 -14.92 6.79 2.22
CA ILE A 156 -14.38 6.22 3.45
C ILE A 156 -14.76 7.05 4.69
N SER A 157 -14.77 6.44 5.86
CA SER A 157 -14.85 7.14 7.15
C SER A 157 -13.50 7.77 7.52
N ALA A 158 -13.46 8.54 8.62
CA ALA A 158 -12.22 9.13 9.13
C ALA A 158 -11.11 8.10 9.36
N ASN A 159 -11.44 6.88 9.80
CA ASN A 159 -10.48 5.79 10.01
C ASN A 159 -10.33 4.87 8.78
N GLY A 160 -10.80 5.31 7.61
CA GLY A 160 -10.84 4.47 6.41
C GLY A 160 -9.47 4.05 5.89
N LEU A 161 -8.41 4.84 6.13
CA LEU A 161 -7.03 4.55 5.72
C LEU A 161 -6.22 3.78 6.78
N PHE A 162 -6.75 3.61 7.99
CA PHE A 162 -6.02 3.09 9.16
C PHE A 162 -5.26 1.79 8.87
N ASN A 163 -5.86 0.86 8.13
CA ASN A 163 -5.30 -0.45 7.82
C ASN A 163 -4.58 -0.53 6.47
N ASP A 164 -4.42 0.59 5.76
CA ASP A 164 -3.67 0.58 4.50
C ASP A 164 -2.19 0.28 4.78
N THR A 165 -1.56 -0.52 3.91
CA THR A 165 -0.16 -0.93 4.04
C THR A 165 0.60 -0.69 2.75
N PHE A 166 1.90 -0.41 2.84
CA PHE A 166 2.76 -0.19 1.69
C PHE A 166 4.08 -0.91 1.86
N THR A 167 4.61 -1.43 0.76
CA THR A 167 5.92 -2.06 0.72
C THR A 167 6.91 -1.09 0.08
N ASN A 168 8.01 -0.82 0.78
CA ASN A 168 9.14 -0.03 0.30
C ASN A 168 10.40 -0.91 0.24
N THR A 169 10.72 -1.41 -0.95
CA THR A 169 11.94 -2.21 -1.21
C THR A 169 13.13 -1.37 -1.68
N GLU A 170 12.95 -0.05 -1.79
CA GLU A 170 14.01 0.89 -2.12
C GLU A 170 15.00 1.05 -0.96
N SER A 171 16.06 1.81 -1.17
CA SER A 171 17.07 2.05 -0.13
C SER A 171 16.78 3.26 0.76
N ILE A 172 15.78 4.05 0.41
CA ILE A 172 15.42 5.31 1.08
C ILE A 172 13.93 5.34 1.41
N SER A 173 13.55 6.12 2.42
CA SER A 173 12.14 6.35 2.74
C SER A 173 11.41 7.02 1.59
N LYS A 174 10.16 6.63 1.36
CA LYS A 174 9.26 7.13 0.31
C LYS A 174 7.95 7.60 0.92
N ASN A 175 7.32 8.56 0.29
CA ASN A 175 6.01 9.06 0.72
C ASN A 175 4.90 8.49 -0.15
N VAL A 176 3.85 7.97 0.48
CA VAL A 176 2.54 7.86 -0.17
C VAL A 176 1.77 9.14 0.10
N ILE A 177 1.10 9.68 -0.92
CA ILE A 177 0.30 10.89 -0.83
C ILE A 177 -1.11 10.60 -1.34
N TYR A 178 -2.10 10.75 -0.47
CA TYR A 178 -3.51 10.69 -0.82
C TYR A 178 -4.03 12.10 -1.08
N SER A 179 -4.81 12.28 -2.15
CA SER A 179 -5.63 13.46 -2.38
C SER A 179 -7.08 13.09 -2.05
N ILE A 180 -7.70 13.85 -1.17
CA ILE A 180 -8.97 13.48 -0.55
C ILE A 180 -9.91 14.69 -0.54
N VAL A 181 -11.20 14.45 -0.84
CA VAL A 181 -12.29 15.43 -0.74
C VAL A 181 -13.15 15.07 0.47
N PRO A 182 -13.31 15.95 1.45
CA PRO A 182 -14.25 15.76 2.56
C PRO A 182 -15.69 15.98 2.07
N VAL A 183 -16.63 15.17 2.56
CA VAL A 183 -18.05 15.21 2.17
C VAL A 183 -18.90 15.36 3.42
N SER A 184 -19.72 16.41 3.48
CA SER A 184 -20.64 16.66 4.60
C SER A 184 -21.80 15.68 4.62
N ALA A 185 -22.56 15.65 5.72
CA ALA A 185 -23.78 14.86 5.85
C ALA A 185 -24.88 15.28 4.83
N GLY A 186 -24.85 16.54 4.37
CA GLY A 186 -25.73 17.06 3.33
C GLY A 186 -25.25 16.76 1.90
N GLY A 187 -24.12 16.07 1.73
CA GLY A 187 -23.55 15.74 0.42
C GLY A 187 -22.71 16.86 -0.21
N CYS A 188 -22.44 17.96 0.51
CA CYS A 188 -21.56 19.03 0.01
C CYS A 188 -20.12 18.57 0.07
N GLU A 189 -19.39 18.75 -1.03
CA GLU A 189 -17.97 18.44 -1.15
C GLU A 189 -17.12 19.66 -0.83
N GLY A 190 -16.08 19.49 -0.03
CA GLY A 190 -15.08 20.51 0.26
C GLY A 190 -13.94 20.54 -0.75
N GLU A 191 -12.95 21.38 -0.48
CA GLU A 191 -11.72 21.43 -1.27
C GLU A 191 -10.86 20.17 -1.02
N VAL A 192 -10.03 19.84 -2.02
CA VAL A 192 -9.10 18.70 -1.91
C VAL A 192 -8.01 19.04 -0.88
N PHE A 193 -7.81 18.16 0.07
CA PHE A 193 -6.62 18.17 0.95
C PHE A 193 -5.76 16.95 0.72
N THR A 194 -4.53 16.99 1.20
CA THR A 194 -3.57 15.87 1.06
C THR A 194 -3.23 15.25 2.41
N VAL A 195 -3.03 13.92 2.38
CA VAL A 195 -2.45 13.17 3.50
C VAL A 195 -1.17 12.52 3.03
N THR A 196 -0.07 12.86 3.69
CA THR A 196 1.28 12.37 3.37
C THR A 196 1.78 11.45 4.48
N VAL A 197 2.16 10.22 4.14
CA VAL A 197 2.74 9.24 5.07
C VAL A 197 4.09 8.78 4.55
N THR A 198 5.11 8.81 5.41
CA THR A 198 6.46 8.34 5.08
C THR A 198 6.58 6.85 5.36
N ILE A 199 6.99 6.05 4.36
CA ILE A 199 7.20 4.61 4.47
C ILE A 199 8.70 4.31 4.49
N ASN A 200 9.18 3.82 5.62
CA ASN A 200 10.58 3.42 5.77
C ASN A 200 10.87 2.12 5.02
N PRO A 201 12.08 1.96 4.46
CA PRO A 201 12.42 0.80 3.66
C PRO A 201 12.58 -0.47 4.51
N GLU A 202 12.37 -1.63 3.87
CA GLU A 202 12.62 -2.96 4.44
C GLU A 202 13.93 -3.55 3.91
N PRO A 203 14.58 -4.49 4.66
CA PRO A 203 15.69 -5.27 4.14
C PRO A 203 15.18 -6.27 3.09
N VAL A 204 15.91 -6.39 1.98
CA VAL A 204 15.59 -7.34 0.90
C VAL A 204 16.74 -8.32 0.72
N VAL A 205 16.40 -9.60 0.65
CA VAL A 205 17.34 -10.70 0.35
C VAL A 205 16.77 -11.51 -0.81
N ALA A 206 17.56 -11.69 -1.86
CA ALA A 206 17.17 -12.54 -2.98
C ALA A 206 17.27 -14.03 -2.59
N PRO A 207 16.51 -14.94 -3.22
CA PRO A 207 16.68 -16.37 -3.05
C PRO A 207 18.13 -16.81 -3.27
N GLN A 208 18.62 -17.74 -2.44
CA GLN A 208 19.98 -18.24 -2.48
C GLN A 208 19.99 -19.76 -2.63
N THR A 209 21.07 -20.31 -3.18
CA THR A 209 21.24 -21.75 -3.35
C THR A 209 22.63 -22.19 -2.89
N ALA A 210 22.71 -23.45 -2.44
CA ALA A 210 23.98 -24.11 -2.10
C ALA A 210 23.94 -25.60 -2.51
N ILE A 211 25.11 -26.22 -2.66
CA ILE A 211 25.23 -27.63 -2.92
C ILE A 211 26.29 -28.20 -1.94
N VAL A 212 25.91 -29.23 -1.22
CA VAL A 212 26.79 -29.88 -0.23
C VAL A 212 26.73 -31.40 -0.37
N CYS A 213 27.69 -32.10 0.20
CA CYS A 213 27.62 -33.56 0.36
C CYS A 213 26.86 -33.94 1.65
N SER A 214 26.29 -35.15 1.66
CA SER A 214 25.68 -35.72 2.87
C SER A 214 26.64 -35.65 4.07
N ASP A 215 26.11 -35.25 5.21
CA ASP A 215 26.79 -35.08 6.50
C ASP A 215 27.84 -33.95 6.56
N GLU A 216 27.98 -33.17 5.49
CA GLU A 216 28.81 -31.96 5.51
C GLU A 216 28.00 -30.72 5.90
N ALA A 217 28.69 -29.77 6.51
CA ALA A 217 28.07 -28.49 6.88
C ALA A 217 27.70 -27.69 5.64
N ILE A 218 26.54 -27.00 5.69
CA ILE A 218 25.99 -26.18 4.57
C ILE A 218 26.97 -25.09 4.14
N GLY A 219 27.68 -24.48 5.07
CA GLY A 219 28.70 -23.46 4.78
C GLY A 219 28.21 -22.16 4.15
N VAL A 220 26.92 -21.87 4.20
CA VAL A 220 26.32 -20.67 3.58
C VAL A 220 26.30 -19.48 4.52
N THR A 221 26.72 -18.32 4.01
CA THR A 221 26.52 -17.02 4.64
C THR A 221 25.40 -16.28 3.90
N LEU A 222 24.35 -15.88 4.63
CA LEU A 222 23.23 -15.15 4.04
C LEU A 222 23.65 -13.72 3.68
N ASN A 223 23.41 -13.31 2.42
CA ASN A 223 23.81 -12.01 1.89
C ASN A 223 22.60 -11.16 1.51
N PRO A 224 22.44 -9.96 2.11
CA PRO A 224 21.40 -9.02 1.69
C PRO A 224 21.61 -8.55 0.25
N SER A 225 20.52 -8.32 -0.48
CA SER A 225 20.53 -7.73 -1.84
C SER A 225 20.15 -6.27 -1.85
N SER A 226 19.70 -5.69 -0.72
CA SER A 226 19.42 -4.27 -0.55
C SER A 226 20.48 -3.56 0.30
N SER A 227 20.47 -2.22 0.27
CA SER A 227 21.34 -1.39 1.12
C SER A 227 20.85 -1.27 2.57
N VAL A 228 19.64 -1.75 2.88
CA VAL A 228 19.14 -1.82 4.26
C VAL A 228 19.81 -2.98 4.97
N ALA A 229 20.59 -2.67 6.00
CA ALA A 229 21.34 -3.68 6.74
C ALA A 229 20.40 -4.65 7.47
N VAL A 230 20.66 -5.95 7.32
CA VAL A 230 20.01 -7.00 8.10
C VAL A 230 20.75 -7.19 9.41
N ALA A 231 20.04 -7.09 10.53
CA ALA A 231 20.59 -7.33 11.86
C ALA A 231 20.44 -8.79 12.28
N LYS A 232 19.33 -9.41 11.90
CA LYS A 232 19.04 -10.82 12.17
C LYS A 232 18.13 -11.41 11.09
N TYR A 233 18.03 -12.72 11.06
CA TYR A 233 17.11 -13.49 10.23
C TYR A 233 16.23 -14.36 11.12
N VAL A 234 14.97 -14.57 10.72
CA VAL A 234 14.02 -15.45 11.40
C VAL A 234 13.69 -16.61 10.47
N ILE A 235 13.90 -17.82 10.93
CA ILE A 235 13.55 -19.04 10.19
C ILE A 235 12.03 -19.25 10.33
N LYS A 236 11.28 -19.14 9.25
CA LYS A 236 9.84 -19.36 9.26
C LYS A 236 9.45 -20.81 9.01
N ASP A 237 10.24 -21.52 8.20
CA ASP A 237 10.01 -22.92 7.91
C ASP A 237 11.28 -23.60 7.40
N ILE A 238 11.36 -24.93 7.58
CA ILE A 238 12.42 -25.77 7.05
C ILE A 238 11.76 -27.05 6.50
N ASP A 239 11.77 -27.18 5.17
CA ASP A 239 11.38 -28.42 4.51
C ASP A 239 12.64 -29.24 4.19
N SER A 240 12.87 -30.29 4.98
CA SER A 240 14.03 -31.19 4.77
C SER A 240 13.78 -32.27 3.72
N ASN A 241 12.57 -32.33 3.13
CA ASN A 241 12.17 -33.37 2.16
C ASN A 241 12.52 -34.81 2.60
N GLY A 242 12.41 -35.05 3.90
CA GLY A 242 12.65 -36.37 4.52
C GLY A 242 14.10 -36.65 4.87
N LEU A 243 15.03 -35.71 4.65
CA LEU A 243 16.41 -35.84 5.13
C LEU A 243 16.48 -35.71 6.65
N THR A 244 17.40 -36.44 7.26
CA THR A 244 17.65 -36.37 8.71
C THR A 244 18.69 -35.29 8.98
N ALA A 245 18.36 -34.34 9.86
CA ALA A 245 19.34 -33.38 10.36
C ALA A 245 20.40 -34.09 11.17
N THR A 246 21.67 -33.87 10.83
CA THR A 246 22.81 -34.38 11.59
C THR A 246 23.39 -33.22 12.39
N SER A 247 23.49 -33.34 13.71
CA SER A 247 24.12 -32.30 14.52
C SER A 247 25.57 -32.14 14.07
N GLY A 248 25.91 -30.96 13.53
CA GLY A 248 27.28 -30.54 13.32
C GLY A 248 28.07 -30.66 14.63
N VAL A 249 29.39 -30.76 14.53
CA VAL A 249 30.31 -31.11 15.62
C VAL A 249 30.17 -30.25 16.90
N THR A 250 29.40 -29.13 16.88
CA THR A 250 29.34 -28.17 17.98
C THR A 250 27.96 -27.55 18.29
N ASN A 251 26.92 -27.73 17.44
CA ASN A 251 25.60 -27.15 17.69
C ASN A 251 24.49 -27.93 16.99
N PRO A 252 23.26 -28.02 17.57
CA PRO A 252 22.11 -28.55 16.82
C PRO A 252 21.85 -27.68 15.59
N ASN A 253 21.32 -28.29 14.52
CA ASN A 253 20.83 -27.54 13.36
C ASN A 253 19.79 -26.47 13.78
N THR A 254 19.73 -25.42 13.00
CA THR A 254 18.69 -24.38 13.19
C THR A 254 17.29 -24.97 13.10
N ALA A 255 16.36 -24.38 13.83
CA ALA A 255 14.96 -24.78 13.89
C ALA A 255 14.04 -23.67 13.42
N LYS A 256 12.79 -24.03 13.18
CA LYS A 256 11.72 -23.07 12.95
C LYS A 256 11.62 -22.10 14.13
N ASP A 257 11.37 -20.82 13.81
CA ASP A 257 11.27 -19.68 14.71
C ASP A 257 12.61 -19.26 15.38
N ASP A 258 13.73 -19.87 15.00
CA ASP A 258 15.04 -19.41 15.45
C ASP A 258 15.37 -18.03 14.85
N GLU A 259 15.93 -17.18 15.72
CA GLU A 259 16.57 -15.92 15.32
C GLU A 259 18.06 -16.14 15.13
N ILE A 260 18.55 -15.92 13.92
CA ILE A 260 19.93 -16.21 13.55
C ILE A 260 20.64 -14.97 12.97
N THR A 261 21.96 -14.95 13.05
CA THR A 261 22.82 -14.05 12.29
C THR A 261 23.20 -14.68 10.94
N SER A 262 23.78 -13.91 10.03
CA SER A 262 24.11 -14.36 8.67
C SER A 262 24.98 -15.61 8.58
N GLY A 263 25.77 -15.93 9.61
CA GLY A 263 26.70 -17.05 9.61
C GLY A 263 26.23 -18.31 10.37
N VAL A 264 25.04 -18.32 10.95
CA VAL A 264 24.60 -19.44 11.81
C VAL A 264 24.34 -20.72 11.00
N LEU A 265 23.77 -20.62 9.80
CA LEU A 265 23.52 -21.78 8.92
C LEU A 265 24.78 -22.46 8.41
N LEU A 266 25.98 -21.93 8.66
CA LEU A 266 27.24 -22.53 8.29
C LEU A 266 27.42 -23.94 8.86
N ASN A 267 26.82 -24.26 10.00
CA ASN A 267 27.00 -25.50 10.73
C ASN A 267 25.85 -26.50 10.55
N ASP A 268 24.77 -26.15 9.89
CA ASP A 268 23.69 -27.09 9.62
C ASP A 268 24.16 -28.17 8.66
N SER A 269 23.73 -29.42 8.90
CA SER A 269 24.08 -30.56 8.07
C SER A 269 22.94 -31.58 8.02
N TYR A 270 22.87 -32.33 6.93
CA TYR A 270 21.82 -33.33 6.67
C TYR A 270 22.41 -34.62 6.10
N SER A 271 21.84 -35.76 6.54
CA SER A 271 22.16 -37.06 5.96
C SER A 271 21.23 -37.36 4.79
N ASN A 272 21.83 -37.61 3.62
CA ASN A 272 21.13 -38.12 2.45
C ASN A 272 21.59 -39.56 2.16
N ASN A 273 20.80 -40.53 2.62
CA ASN A 273 21.01 -41.96 2.39
C ASN A 273 20.28 -42.49 1.13
N SER A 274 19.66 -41.58 0.34
CA SER A 274 19.05 -41.94 -0.94
C SER A 274 20.08 -42.03 -2.05
N ASN A 275 19.67 -42.42 -3.26
CA ASN A 275 20.55 -42.48 -4.42
C ASN A 275 20.56 -41.21 -5.27
N ASN A 276 19.79 -40.18 -4.88
CA ASN A 276 19.61 -38.95 -5.65
C ASN A 276 19.84 -37.72 -4.75
N PRO A 277 20.27 -36.60 -5.34
CA PRO A 277 20.26 -35.30 -4.62
C PRO A 277 18.89 -34.98 -4.09
N VAL A 278 18.81 -34.40 -2.90
CA VAL A 278 17.56 -33.94 -2.26
C VAL A 278 17.77 -32.52 -1.75
N ASP A 279 16.77 -31.67 -1.99
CA ASP A 279 16.82 -30.27 -1.58
C ASP A 279 16.26 -30.09 -0.16
N VAL A 280 16.96 -29.34 0.66
CA VAL A 280 16.44 -28.75 1.90
C VAL A 280 16.12 -27.29 1.62
N VAL A 281 14.89 -26.86 1.92
CA VAL A 281 14.43 -25.51 1.66
C VAL A 281 14.15 -24.79 2.98
N TYR A 282 14.87 -23.72 3.23
CA TYR A 282 14.64 -22.79 4.32
C TYR A 282 13.81 -21.62 3.82
N THR A 283 12.72 -21.27 4.53
CA THR A 283 11.97 -20.03 4.35
C THR A 283 12.38 -19.06 5.46
N ILE A 284 12.90 -17.90 5.08
CA ILE A 284 13.61 -16.99 5.99
C ILE A 284 13.10 -15.56 5.81
N VAL A 285 12.94 -14.81 6.94
CA VAL A 285 12.62 -13.39 6.96
C VAL A 285 13.82 -12.60 7.46
N PRO A 286 14.34 -11.63 6.69
CA PRO A 286 15.38 -10.72 7.15
C PRO A 286 14.75 -9.61 8.02
N VAL A 287 15.44 -9.19 9.09
CA VAL A 287 14.98 -8.15 10.02
C VAL A 287 16.07 -7.10 10.19
N SER A 288 15.72 -5.82 10.02
CA SER A 288 16.65 -4.70 10.22
C SER A 288 16.96 -4.45 11.70
N ALA A 289 17.95 -3.59 11.98
CA ALA A 289 18.27 -3.16 13.34
C ALA A 289 17.14 -2.40 14.04
N GLN A 290 16.21 -1.80 13.28
CA GLN A 290 15.02 -1.13 13.78
C GLN A 290 13.83 -2.08 13.98
N GLY A 291 14.00 -3.39 13.74
CA GLY A 291 12.95 -4.38 13.85
C GLY A 291 12.00 -4.45 12.65
N VAL A 292 12.34 -3.80 11.51
CA VAL A 292 11.52 -3.89 10.28
C VAL A 292 11.77 -5.24 9.61
N GLU A 293 10.69 -6.01 9.46
CA GLU A 293 10.72 -7.28 8.72
C GLU A 293 10.70 -7.01 7.21
N GLY A 294 11.55 -7.72 6.47
CA GLY A 294 11.53 -7.76 5.00
C GLY A 294 10.61 -8.85 4.46
N GLY A 295 10.61 -9.01 3.12
CA GLY A 295 9.93 -10.11 2.47
C GLY A 295 10.60 -11.45 2.76
N GLU A 296 9.80 -12.52 2.82
CA GLU A 296 10.32 -13.88 2.88
C GLU A 296 11.18 -14.19 1.65
N PHE A 297 12.27 -14.90 1.85
CA PHE A 297 13.10 -15.48 0.79
C PHE A 297 13.44 -16.93 1.10
N THR A 298 13.87 -17.67 0.09
CA THR A 298 14.29 -19.07 0.24
C THR A 298 15.79 -19.23 0.13
N LEU A 299 16.35 -20.13 0.97
CA LEU A 299 17.65 -20.76 0.75
C LEU A 299 17.39 -22.22 0.40
N THR A 300 17.76 -22.64 -0.80
CA THR A 300 17.67 -24.04 -1.24
C THR A 300 19.05 -24.68 -1.19
N VAL A 301 19.18 -25.74 -0.39
CA VAL A 301 20.42 -26.50 -0.23
C VAL A 301 20.26 -27.89 -0.85
N THR A 302 20.93 -28.16 -1.96
CA THR A 302 20.95 -29.47 -2.58
C THR A 302 21.97 -30.35 -1.85
N VAL A 303 21.50 -31.39 -1.16
CA VAL A 303 22.33 -32.35 -0.43
C VAL A 303 22.55 -33.58 -1.33
N ASN A 304 23.77 -33.72 -1.83
CA ASN A 304 24.16 -34.87 -2.62
C ASN A 304 24.37 -36.12 -1.73
N PRO A 305 23.93 -37.29 -2.16
CA PRO A 305 24.17 -38.51 -1.44
C PRO A 305 25.66 -38.86 -1.44
N LYS A 306 26.14 -39.55 -0.38
CA LYS A 306 27.49 -40.08 -0.33
C LYS A 306 27.51 -41.54 -0.80
N PRO A 307 28.57 -41.97 -1.48
CA PRO A 307 28.74 -43.38 -1.81
C PRO A 307 28.96 -44.20 -0.53
N ILE A 308 28.25 -45.32 -0.41
CA ILE A 308 28.36 -46.26 0.70
C ILE A 308 28.90 -47.57 0.13
N VAL A 309 30.00 -48.03 0.67
CA VAL A 309 30.62 -49.32 0.34
C VAL A 309 30.64 -50.15 1.62
N ALA A 310 30.15 -51.38 1.56
CA ALA A 310 30.16 -52.28 2.70
C ALA A 310 31.59 -52.86 2.93
N ASP A 311 31.88 -53.15 4.20
CA ASP A 311 33.11 -53.85 4.55
C ASP A 311 33.19 -55.19 3.81
N GLN A 312 34.39 -55.57 3.35
CA GLN A 312 34.65 -56.79 2.62
C GLN A 312 35.72 -57.62 3.35
N GLU A 313 35.44 -58.89 3.54
CA GLU A 313 36.39 -59.87 4.09
C GLU A 313 36.69 -60.93 3.02
N ILE A 314 37.91 -61.18 2.79
CA ILE A 314 38.38 -62.27 1.89
C ILE A 314 39.46 -63.09 2.53
N GLU A 315 39.51 -64.35 2.17
CA GLU A 315 40.63 -65.27 2.49
C GLU A 315 41.35 -65.61 1.21
N VAL A 316 42.67 -65.50 1.21
CA VAL A 316 43.54 -65.87 0.08
C VAL A 316 44.69 -66.74 0.54
N CYS A 317 45.14 -67.58 -0.34
CA CYS A 317 46.37 -68.37 -0.06
C CYS A 317 47.64 -67.53 -0.21
N SER A 318 48.68 -67.89 0.49
CA SER A 318 49.97 -67.20 0.40
C SER A 318 50.48 -67.18 -1.04
N GLY A 319 50.76 -66.00 -1.58
CA GLY A 319 51.27 -65.78 -2.93
C GLY A 319 50.17 -65.51 -4.00
N GLU A 320 48.88 -65.50 -3.64
CA GLU A 320 47.82 -65.19 -4.56
C GLU A 320 47.47 -63.70 -4.53
N GLU A 321 46.92 -63.19 -5.64
CA GLU A 321 46.39 -61.81 -5.74
C GLU A 321 45.10 -61.67 -4.94
N LEU A 322 44.85 -60.49 -4.32
CA LEU A 322 43.67 -60.25 -3.51
C LEU A 322 42.36 -60.24 -4.34
N GLY A 323 42.40 -59.87 -5.60
CA GLY A 323 41.27 -59.88 -6.52
C GLY A 323 40.06 -59.01 -6.08
N ILE A 324 40.26 -58.00 -5.24
CA ILE A 324 39.21 -57.14 -4.69
C ILE A 324 38.84 -56.09 -5.72
N ASP A 325 37.53 -55.96 -5.98
CA ASP A 325 36.96 -54.84 -6.69
C ASP A 325 36.12 -53.97 -5.70
N PHE A 326 36.57 -52.77 -5.43
CA PHE A 326 35.90 -51.82 -4.52
C PHE A 326 34.54 -51.33 -5.02
N ASN A 327 34.24 -51.44 -6.32
CA ASN A 327 33.00 -50.97 -6.92
C ASN A 327 31.79 -51.88 -6.67
N ALA A 328 32.00 -53.11 -6.22
CA ALA A 328 30.97 -54.16 -6.23
C ALA A 328 29.80 -53.94 -5.25
N SER A 329 29.86 -52.96 -4.32
CA SER A 329 28.86 -52.76 -3.27
C SER A 329 28.31 -51.33 -3.17
N SER A 330 28.78 -50.40 -3.99
CA SER A 330 28.24 -49.01 -3.98
C SER A 330 27.08 -48.83 -4.95
N THR A 331 25.98 -48.25 -4.48
CA THR A 331 24.82 -47.89 -5.31
C THR A 331 25.03 -46.59 -6.09
N ILE A 332 26.04 -45.80 -5.68
CA ILE A 332 26.44 -44.56 -6.32
C ILE A 332 27.80 -44.74 -6.95
N ALA A 333 27.99 -44.23 -8.17
CA ALA A 333 29.29 -44.34 -8.86
C ALA A 333 30.39 -43.64 -8.04
N VAL A 334 31.41 -44.42 -7.64
CA VAL A 334 32.58 -43.92 -6.94
C VAL A 334 33.62 -43.48 -7.97
N ALA A 335 34.04 -42.22 -7.89
CA ALA A 335 35.05 -41.69 -8.83
C ALA A 335 36.49 -42.11 -8.45
N SER A 336 36.76 -42.24 -7.15
CA SER A 336 38.09 -42.59 -6.64
C SER A 336 38.01 -43.17 -5.23
N TYR A 337 39.04 -43.94 -4.86
CA TYR A 337 39.22 -44.49 -3.51
C TYR A 337 40.55 -44.01 -2.95
N SER A 338 40.60 -43.79 -1.64
CA SER A 338 41.82 -43.47 -0.92
C SER A 338 42.07 -44.52 0.18
N ILE A 339 43.21 -45.14 0.17
CA ILE A 339 43.63 -46.04 1.24
C ILE A 339 44.26 -45.20 2.35
N THR A 340 43.61 -45.12 3.51
CA THR A 340 44.02 -44.28 4.63
C THR A 340 44.87 -45.04 5.68
N GLY A 341 44.92 -46.37 5.61
CA GLY A 341 45.74 -47.17 6.50
C GLY A 341 45.78 -48.61 6.06
N ILE A 342 46.88 -49.27 6.40
CA ILE A 342 47.08 -50.73 6.30
C ILE A 342 47.58 -51.20 7.67
N LEU A 343 46.88 -52.16 8.29
CA LEU A 343 47.25 -52.74 9.56
C LEU A 343 47.71 -54.21 9.30
N ILE A 344 48.81 -54.60 9.89
CA ILE A 344 49.34 -55.99 9.84
C ILE A 344 49.49 -56.44 11.29
N ASP A 345 48.85 -57.53 11.65
CA ASP A 345 48.99 -58.17 12.99
C ASP A 345 50.38 -58.73 13.26
#